data_13930656a53ef01041839b76db25aa2c
#
_entry.id   13930656a53ef01041839b76db25aa2c
#
_cell.length_a   1.000
_cell.length_b   1.000
_cell.length_c   1.000
_cell.angle_alpha   90.00
_cell.angle_beta   90.00
_cell.angle_gamma   90.00
#
_symmetry.space_group_name_H-M   'P 1'
#
loop_
_entity.id
_entity.type
_entity.pdbx_description
1 polymer ?
#
loop_
_entity_poly.entity_id
_entity_poly.type
_entity_poly.pdbx_seq_one_letter_code
_entity_poly.pdbx_strand_id
1 'polypeptide(L)'
;NESHNRRYNVNVHYNQMDELVKLLQDSLPNVSILLTTPPGSYESFRQRRRRRTYAVNPRTATASETIRRYAKEHRLLVWDMYDVVGGKRRACVNWTEAKLMRPDHVHYLPEGYILQGNLLYQALINAYNDYVSH
;
A
#
# COMPACT_ATOMS: atom_id res chain seq x y z
N ASN A 1 4.24 8.11 -0.62
CA ASN A 1 4.50 6.66 -0.54
C ASN A 1 5.97 6.41 -0.27
N GLU A 2 6.32 6.14 0.99
CA GLU A 2 7.70 5.94 1.45
C GLU A 2 8.42 4.79 0.73
N SER A 3 7.70 3.78 0.28
CA SER A 3 8.30 2.67 -0.47
C SER A 3 8.96 3.10 -1.79
N HIS A 4 8.66 4.30 -2.28
CA HIS A 4 9.25 4.83 -3.51
C HIS A 4 10.57 5.58 -3.25
N ASN A 5 10.87 5.89 -2.01
CA ASN A 5 12.14 6.49 -1.62
C ASN A 5 13.27 5.47 -1.76
N ARG A 6 14.29 5.79 -2.58
CA ARG A 6 15.47 4.91 -2.76
C ARG A 6 16.28 4.71 -1.48
N ARG A 7 16.16 5.62 -0.53
CA ARG A 7 16.77 5.54 0.81
C ARG A 7 15.76 5.08 1.87
N TYR A 8 14.78 4.25 1.45
CA TYR A 8 13.78 3.73 2.37
C TYR A 8 14.43 3.13 3.62
N ASN A 9 13.93 3.55 4.78
CA ASN A 9 14.37 3.06 6.08
C ASN A 9 13.15 2.67 6.91
N VAL A 10 13.13 1.43 7.39
CA VAL A 10 12.03 0.86 8.16
C VAL A 10 11.73 1.66 9.43
N ASN A 11 12.79 2.05 10.17
CA ASN A 11 12.61 2.78 11.43
C ASN A 11 12.08 4.20 11.20
N VAL A 12 12.57 4.87 10.16
CA VAL A 12 12.07 6.20 9.79
C VAL A 12 10.59 6.13 9.41
N HIS A 13 10.22 5.16 8.56
CA HIS A 13 8.83 4.97 8.15
C HIS A 13 7.92 4.63 9.34
N TYR A 14 8.38 3.75 10.24
CA TYR A 14 7.66 3.39 11.45
C TYR A 14 7.42 4.62 12.35
N ASN A 15 8.46 5.40 12.62
CA ASN A 15 8.36 6.59 13.46
C ASN A 15 7.45 7.67 12.85
N GLN A 16 7.51 7.88 11.54
CA GLN A 16 6.62 8.82 10.85
C GLN A 16 5.14 8.40 10.94
N MET A 17 4.86 7.09 10.84
CA MET A 17 3.50 6.58 11.09
C MET A 17 3.08 6.82 12.54
N ASP A 18 3.96 6.57 13.51
CA ASP A 18 3.70 6.76 14.92
C ASP A 18 3.38 8.23 15.25
N GLU A 19 4.17 9.16 14.73
CA GLU A 19 3.95 10.60 14.86
C GLU A 19 2.60 11.02 14.27
N LEU A 20 2.28 10.55 13.06
CA LEU A 20 1.02 10.88 12.40
C LEU A 20 -0.20 10.29 13.16
N VAL A 21 -0.12 9.04 13.58
CA VAL A 21 -1.21 8.37 14.30
C VAL A 21 -1.45 9.05 15.64
N LYS A 22 -0.40 9.37 16.39
CA LYS A 22 -0.51 10.12 17.66
C LYS A 22 -1.15 11.49 17.45
N LEU A 23 -0.69 12.24 16.47
CA LEU A 23 -1.27 13.55 16.13
C LEU A 23 -2.78 13.45 15.84
N LEU A 24 -3.20 12.43 15.08
CA LEU A 24 -4.60 12.20 14.77
C LEU A 24 -5.41 11.84 16.02
N GLN A 25 -4.90 10.96 16.86
CA GLN A 25 -5.57 10.53 18.09
C GLN A 25 -5.66 11.66 19.12
N ASP A 26 -4.63 12.47 19.26
CA ASP A 26 -4.62 13.65 20.14
C ASP A 26 -5.62 14.71 19.67
N SER A 27 -5.71 14.92 18.36
CA SER A 27 -6.61 15.92 17.77
C SER A 27 -8.07 15.44 17.69
N LEU A 28 -8.27 14.14 17.54
CA LEU A 28 -9.57 13.49 17.33
C LEU A 28 -9.67 12.22 18.21
N PRO A 29 -9.95 12.33 19.51
CA PRO A 29 -9.85 11.20 20.47
C PRO A 29 -10.71 9.96 20.12
N ASN A 30 -11.79 10.15 19.37
CA ASN A 30 -12.70 9.05 18.95
C ASN A 30 -12.50 8.59 17.50
N VAL A 31 -11.41 8.99 16.84
CA VAL A 31 -11.19 8.63 15.44
C VAL A 31 -10.84 7.14 15.31
N SER A 32 -11.50 6.47 14.37
CA SER A 32 -11.10 5.14 13.93
C SER A 32 -10.07 5.27 12.80
N ILE A 33 -8.93 4.61 12.95
CA ILE A 33 -7.84 4.66 11.97
C ILE A 33 -7.74 3.31 11.28
N LEU A 34 -7.82 3.34 9.95
CA LEU A 34 -7.55 2.22 9.07
C LEU A 34 -6.29 2.52 8.26
N LEU A 35 -5.25 1.73 8.45
CA LEU A 35 -4.04 1.79 7.64
C LEU A 35 -4.20 0.92 6.39
N THR A 36 -3.58 1.33 5.28
CA THR A 36 -3.55 0.52 4.06
C THR A 36 -2.12 0.31 3.60
N THR A 37 -1.82 -0.88 3.10
CA THR A 37 -0.55 -1.14 2.43
C THR A 37 -0.57 -0.61 0.99
N PRO A 38 0.59 -0.23 0.41
CA PRO A 38 0.63 0.25 -0.97
C PRO A 38 0.35 -0.87 -1.98
N PRO A 39 -0.23 -0.56 -3.15
CA PRO A 39 -0.64 -1.56 -4.15
C PRO A 39 0.52 -2.20 -4.93
N GLY A 40 1.74 -1.71 -4.77
CA GLY A 40 2.89 -2.13 -5.55
C GLY A 40 3.31 -1.08 -6.60
N SER A 41 4.56 -1.10 -6.98
CA SER A 41 5.10 -0.22 -8.02
C SER A 41 6.38 -0.80 -8.61
N TYR A 42 6.82 -0.24 -9.74
CA TYR A 42 8.11 -0.54 -10.33
C TYR A 42 9.11 0.58 -10.06
N GLU A 43 10.38 0.24 -10.13
CA GLU A 43 11.48 1.20 -10.23
C GLU A 43 11.94 1.31 -11.67
N SER A 44 12.26 2.52 -12.10
CA SER A 44 12.82 2.75 -13.41
C SER A 44 14.33 2.96 -13.35
N PHE A 45 15.04 2.32 -14.27
CA PHE A 45 16.47 2.44 -14.44
C PHE A 45 16.76 2.99 -15.86
N ARG A 46 17.54 4.06 -15.93
CA ARG A 46 17.99 4.62 -17.21
C ARG A 46 19.50 4.47 -17.31
N GLN A 47 19.96 3.59 -18.15
CA GLN A 47 21.35 3.56 -18.56
C GLN A 47 21.62 4.61 -19.67
N ARG A 48 22.82 5.23 -19.62
CA ARG A 48 23.22 6.21 -20.63
C ARG A 48 23.00 5.64 -22.04
N ARG A 49 22.20 6.33 -22.89
CA ARG A 49 21.87 5.97 -24.29
C ARG A 49 21.03 4.69 -24.49
N ARG A 50 20.40 4.13 -23.44
CA ARG A 50 19.51 2.97 -23.56
C ARG A 50 18.07 3.30 -23.18
N ARG A 51 17.12 2.48 -23.65
CA ARG A 51 15.72 2.54 -23.22
C ARG A 51 15.64 2.38 -21.70
N ARG A 52 14.66 3.06 -21.11
CA ARG A 52 14.33 2.90 -19.69
C ARG A 52 13.86 1.46 -19.44
N THR A 53 14.43 0.80 -18.45
CA THR A 53 14.01 -0.51 -17.98
C THR A 53 13.30 -0.39 -16.66
N TYR A 54 12.47 -1.36 -16.33
CA TYR A 54 11.68 -1.38 -15.09
C TYR A 54 11.93 -2.70 -14.36
N ALA A 55 11.97 -2.62 -13.04
CA ALA A 55 12.02 -3.78 -12.14
C ALA A 55 11.04 -3.56 -10.99
N VAL A 56 10.50 -4.64 -10.45
CA VAL A 56 9.61 -4.57 -9.29
C VAL A 56 10.32 -3.90 -8.13
N ASN A 57 9.67 -2.91 -7.51
CA ASN A 57 10.19 -2.22 -6.34
C ASN A 57 10.15 -3.14 -5.11
N PRO A 58 11.29 -3.64 -4.61
CA PRO A 58 11.32 -4.57 -3.49
C PRO A 58 10.92 -3.91 -2.17
N ARG A 59 11.07 -2.58 -2.06
CA ARG A 59 10.73 -1.82 -0.85
C ARG A 59 9.24 -1.79 -0.57
N THR A 60 8.38 -2.02 -1.57
CA THR A 60 6.93 -2.11 -1.35
C THR A 60 6.59 -3.25 -0.39
N ALA A 61 7.23 -4.42 -0.55
CA ALA A 61 7.02 -5.54 0.36
C ALA A 61 7.44 -5.19 1.80
N THR A 62 8.61 -4.58 1.96
CA THR A 62 9.12 -4.17 3.27
C THR A 62 8.26 -3.08 3.91
N ALA A 63 7.78 -2.10 3.12
CA ALA A 63 6.88 -1.07 3.61
C ALA A 63 5.53 -1.66 4.05
N SER A 64 4.98 -2.60 3.30
CA SER A 64 3.74 -3.31 3.66
C SER A 64 3.89 -4.07 4.97
N GLU A 65 5.01 -4.77 5.16
CA GLU A 65 5.31 -5.46 6.41
C GLU A 65 5.46 -4.49 7.59
N THR A 66 6.11 -3.35 7.37
CA THR A 66 6.26 -2.29 8.39
C THR A 66 4.88 -1.76 8.82
N ILE A 67 3.98 -1.49 7.87
CA ILE A 67 2.63 -1.01 8.15
C ILE A 67 1.83 -2.06 8.93
N ARG A 68 1.87 -3.33 8.53
CA ARG A 68 1.18 -4.42 9.24
C ARG A 68 1.69 -4.59 10.67
N ARG A 69 3.01 -4.55 10.85
CA ARG A 69 3.63 -4.64 12.16
C ARG A 69 3.17 -3.49 13.05
N TYR A 70 3.24 -2.25 12.55
CA TYR A 70 2.80 -1.07 13.29
C TYR A 70 1.32 -1.19 13.69
N ALA A 71 0.44 -1.53 12.73
CA ALA A 71 -0.99 -1.71 13.01
C ALA A 71 -1.24 -2.75 14.12
N LYS A 72 -0.54 -3.89 14.06
CA LYS A 72 -0.65 -4.95 15.07
C LYS A 72 -0.20 -4.48 16.46
N GLU A 73 0.95 -3.83 16.54
CA GLU A 73 1.53 -3.34 17.81
C GLU A 73 0.64 -2.27 18.46
N HIS A 74 -0.01 -1.42 17.65
CA HIS A 74 -0.87 -0.33 18.12
C HIS A 74 -2.38 -0.68 18.09
N ARG A 75 -2.75 -1.92 17.79
CA ARG A 75 -4.16 -2.39 17.71
C ARG A 75 -5.02 -1.55 16.76
N LEU A 76 -4.45 -1.14 15.65
CA LEU A 76 -5.14 -0.42 14.59
C LEU A 76 -5.66 -1.38 13.53
N LEU A 77 -6.69 -0.94 12.81
CA LEU A 77 -7.16 -1.64 11.64
C LEU A 77 -6.14 -1.53 10.50
N VAL A 78 -5.97 -2.61 9.73
CA VAL A 78 -5.15 -2.60 8.53
C VAL A 78 -5.85 -3.34 7.40
N TRP A 79 -5.86 -2.72 6.22
CA TRP A 79 -6.23 -3.38 4.99
C TRP A 79 -4.99 -3.63 4.14
N ASP A 80 -4.65 -4.90 3.96
CA ASP A 80 -3.45 -5.30 3.23
C ASP A 80 -3.72 -5.40 1.73
N MET A 81 -3.83 -4.23 1.08
CA MET A 81 -4.02 -4.16 -0.37
C MET A 81 -2.89 -4.86 -1.14
N TYR A 82 -1.66 -4.77 -0.66
CA TYR A 82 -0.51 -5.41 -1.31
C TYR A 82 -0.71 -6.91 -1.44
N ASP A 83 -1.16 -7.57 -0.39
CA ASP A 83 -1.41 -9.01 -0.39
C ASP A 83 -2.63 -9.37 -1.24
N VAL A 84 -3.73 -8.61 -1.11
CA VAL A 84 -4.98 -8.81 -1.87
C VAL A 84 -4.72 -8.78 -3.38
N VAL A 85 -3.81 -7.94 -3.87
CA VAL A 85 -3.52 -7.85 -5.31
C VAL A 85 -2.38 -8.77 -5.77
N GLY A 86 -1.89 -9.66 -4.91
CA GLY A 86 -0.94 -10.72 -5.25
C GLY A 86 0.40 -10.68 -4.51
N GLY A 87 0.62 -9.71 -3.62
CA GLY A 87 1.79 -9.63 -2.75
C GLY A 87 3.12 -9.54 -3.49
N LYS A 88 4.18 -9.95 -2.81
CA LYS A 88 5.57 -9.86 -3.30
C LYS A 88 5.79 -10.52 -4.66
N ARG A 89 5.05 -11.58 -4.98
CA ARG A 89 5.24 -12.34 -6.21
C ARG A 89 4.49 -11.76 -7.41
N ARG A 90 3.30 -11.21 -7.18
CA ARG A 90 2.36 -10.96 -8.27
C ARG A 90 1.76 -9.54 -8.30
N ALA A 91 1.78 -8.77 -7.21
CA ALA A 91 1.08 -7.48 -7.14
C ALA A 91 1.36 -6.57 -8.37
N CYS A 92 2.63 -6.24 -8.62
CA CYS A 92 2.99 -5.40 -9.77
C CYS A 92 2.66 -6.04 -11.12
N VAL A 93 2.87 -7.35 -11.23
CA VAL A 93 2.63 -8.10 -12.47
C VAL A 93 1.13 -8.12 -12.78
N ASN A 94 0.28 -8.38 -11.80
CA ASN A 94 -1.17 -8.38 -11.97
C ASN A 94 -1.68 -7.03 -12.48
N TRP A 95 -1.21 -5.92 -11.90
CA TRP A 95 -1.57 -4.58 -12.36
C TRP A 95 -1.13 -4.31 -13.81
N THR A 96 0.06 -4.78 -14.18
CA THR A 96 0.61 -4.60 -15.53
C THR A 96 -0.13 -5.47 -16.55
N GLU A 97 -0.36 -6.75 -16.25
CA GLU A 97 -1.11 -7.69 -17.10
C GLU A 97 -2.55 -7.22 -17.33
N ALA A 98 -3.18 -6.66 -16.30
CA ALA A 98 -4.51 -6.06 -16.40
C ALA A 98 -4.54 -4.71 -17.12
N LYS A 99 -3.38 -4.17 -17.52
CA LYS A 99 -3.22 -2.87 -18.20
C LYS A 99 -3.81 -1.70 -17.39
N LEU A 100 -3.69 -1.76 -16.09
CA LEU A 100 -4.23 -0.76 -15.16
C LEU A 100 -3.19 0.24 -14.64
N MET A 101 -1.92 0.09 -15.05
CA MET A 101 -0.85 1.03 -14.72
C MET A 101 -0.59 2.02 -15.84
N ARG A 102 -0.18 3.24 -15.46
CA ARG A 102 0.32 4.25 -16.39
C ARG A 102 1.71 3.84 -16.94
N PRO A 103 2.17 4.44 -18.05
CA PRO A 103 3.48 4.14 -18.61
C PRO A 103 4.68 4.37 -17.70
N ASP A 104 4.51 5.12 -16.60
CA ASP A 104 5.55 5.32 -15.60
C ASP A 104 5.72 4.12 -14.65
N HIS A 105 4.80 3.16 -14.68
CA HIS A 105 4.76 1.95 -13.83
C HIS A 105 4.74 2.24 -12.32
N VAL A 106 4.24 3.41 -11.93
CA VAL A 106 4.08 3.86 -10.54
C VAL A 106 2.64 4.24 -10.25
N HIS A 107 2.04 5.01 -11.14
CA HIS A 107 0.66 5.46 -11.03
C HIS A 107 -0.28 4.52 -11.80
N TYR A 108 -1.55 4.60 -11.45
CA TYR A 108 -2.59 3.77 -12.05
C TYR A 108 -3.45 4.61 -13.01
N LEU A 109 -4.11 3.94 -13.92
CA LEU A 109 -5.19 4.52 -14.72
C LEU A 109 -6.42 4.72 -13.82
N PRO A 110 -7.41 5.54 -14.22
CA PRO A 110 -8.64 5.72 -13.46
C PRO A 110 -9.31 4.41 -13.08
N GLU A 111 -9.36 3.45 -13.99
CA GLU A 111 -9.92 2.11 -13.78
C GLU A 111 -9.17 1.33 -12.69
N GLY A 112 -7.84 1.51 -12.61
CA GLY A 112 -7.00 0.91 -11.58
C GLY A 112 -7.31 1.49 -10.19
N TYR A 113 -7.52 2.81 -10.08
CA TYR A 113 -7.94 3.43 -8.83
C TYR A 113 -9.37 3.06 -8.42
N ILE A 114 -10.28 2.96 -9.39
CA ILE A 114 -11.65 2.49 -9.14
C ILE A 114 -11.63 1.06 -8.60
N LEU A 115 -10.82 0.17 -9.19
CA LEU A 115 -10.67 -1.19 -8.69
C LEU A 115 -10.13 -1.24 -7.26
N GLN A 116 -9.12 -0.42 -6.93
CA GLN A 116 -8.60 -0.32 -5.56
C GLN A 116 -9.68 0.11 -4.57
N GLY A 117 -10.49 1.12 -4.92
CA GLY A 117 -11.62 1.58 -4.12
C GLY A 117 -12.68 0.50 -3.93
N ASN A 118 -13.03 -0.22 -4.97
CA ASN A 118 -14.01 -1.31 -4.92
C ASN A 118 -13.53 -2.48 -4.05
N LEU A 119 -12.25 -2.83 -4.12
CA LEU A 119 -11.66 -3.88 -3.28
C LEU A 119 -11.71 -3.50 -1.79
N LEU A 120 -11.39 -2.24 -1.45
CA LEU A 120 -11.51 -1.75 -0.08
C LEU A 120 -12.97 -1.74 0.38
N TYR A 121 -13.88 -1.22 -0.45
CA TYR A 121 -15.30 -1.19 -0.15
C TYR A 121 -15.84 -2.60 0.15
N GLN A 122 -15.51 -3.58 -0.70
CA GLN A 122 -15.92 -4.96 -0.49
C GLN A 122 -15.35 -5.54 0.82
N ALA A 123 -14.10 -5.24 1.14
CA ALA A 123 -13.50 -5.67 2.40
C ALA A 123 -14.23 -5.10 3.63
N LEU A 124 -14.61 -3.81 3.58
CA LEU A 124 -15.38 -3.17 4.64
C LEU A 124 -16.78 -3.77 4.78
N ILE A 125 -17.48 -4.01 3.68
CA ILE A 125 -18.82 -4.64 3.69
C ILE A 125 -18.74 -6.05 4.25
N ASN A 126 -17.74 -6.84 3.86
CA ASN A 126 -17.57 -8.19 4.38
C ASN A 126 -17.32 -8.16 5.90
N ALA A 127 -16.41 -7.30 6.36
CA ALA A 127 -16.11 -7.15 7.79
C ALA A 127 -17.34 -6.68 8.60
N TYR A 128 -18.15 -5.78 8.04
CA TYR A 128 -19.41 -5.36 8.65
C TYR A 128 -20.41 -6.50 8.75
N ASN A 129 -20.61 -7.25 7.66
CA ASN A 129 -21.52 -8.39 7.64
C ASN A 129 -21.11 -9.47 8.64
N ASP A 130 -19.82 -9.75 8.73
CA ASP A 130 -19.28 -10.69 9.72
C ASP A 130 -19.57 -10.21 11.15
N TYR A 131 -19.37 -8.92 11.42
CA TYR A 131 -19.64 -8.33 12.74
C TYR A 131 -21.11 -8.41 13.14
N VAL A 132 -22.04 -8.13 12.23
CA VAL A 132 -23.49 -8.14 12.54
C VAL A 132 -24.09 -9.55 12.55
N SER A 133 -23.38 -10.55 12.05
CA SER A 133 -23.83 -11.96 12.02
C SER A 133 -23.46 -12.71 13.30
N HIS A 134 -22.67 -12.11 14.18
CA HIS A 134 -22.25 -12.65 15.48
C HIS A 134 -22.86 -11.83 16.62
#